data_49a868f602fe8ee9dbc9acaac0c35790
#
_entry.id   49a868f602fe8ee9dbc9acaac0c35790
#
_cell.length_a   1.000
_cell.length_b   1.000
_cell.length_c   1.000
_cell.angle_alpha   90.00
_cell.angle_beta   90.00
_cell.angle_gamma   90.00
#
_symmetry.space_group_name_H-M   'P 1'
#
loop_
_entity.id
_entity.type
_entity.pdbx_description
1 polymer ?
#
loop_
_entity_poly.entity_id
_entity_poly.type
_entity_poly.pdbx_seq_one_letter_code
_entity_poly.pdbx_strand_id
1 'polypeptide(L)'
;MDASGYKALKEKEMEYALKRVEDIKNSKDKYVLYRDIRPITDLKHMMETSAELYGDNIAFYVKDKPGGPYRGITYKEAKADMDALGTALISMGLKGKRIAIVAENRYEWAISYLAVVCGTGIVVPLDKELRALELEQLIKESEAECIIYSSKYEPYFLEMRARGETKLRYLVNMDKEISDETTFSWREITEAGKVLIGNGNREFLDAQIERDAMSIILFTSGTTGIAKGVMLSHGNIAEDLMASPTL
;
A
#
# COMPACT_ATOMS: atom_id res chain seq x y z
N MET A 1 -8.78 22.03 -1.06
CA MET A 1 -7.61 22.90 -1.34
C MET A 1 -7.48 22.96 -2.86
N ASP A 2 -7.26 24.13 -3.45
CA ASP A 2 -7.06 24.23 -4.90
C ASP A 2 -5.63 23.82 -5.32
N ALA A 3 -5.40 23.63 -6.62
CA ALA A 3 -4.11 23.20 -7.14
C ALA A 3 -2.94 24.17 -6.78
N SER A 4 -3.24 25.45 -6.59
CA SER A 4 -2.27 26.48 -6.17
C SER A 4 -1.86 26.29 -4.71
N GLY A 5 -2.82 26.01 -3.83
CA GLY A 5 -2.57 25.75 -2.41
C GLY A 5 -1.78 24.47 -2.18
N TYR A 6 -2.05 23.44 -2.99
CA TYR A 6 -1.31 22.15 -2.93
C TYR A 6 0.15 22.34 -3.37
N LYS A 7 0.39 23.10 -4.44
CA LYS A 7 1.75 23.41 -4.91
C LYS A 7 2.56 24.21 -3.89
N ALA A 8 1.95 25.23 -3.29
CA ALA A 8 2.59 26.04 -2.25
C ALA A 8 2.91 25.23 -0.97
N LEU A 9 2.06 24.26 -0.62
CA LEU A 9 2.31 23.34 0.47
C LEU A 9 3.52 22.44 0.18
N LYS A 10 3.58 21.84 -1.00
CA LYS A 10 4.73 21.02 -1.45
C LYS A 10 6.05 21.77 -1.43
N GLU A 11 6.06 23.02 -1.89
CA GLU A 11 7.27 23.87 -1.89
C GLU A 11 7.77 24.13 -0.46
N LYS A 12 6.88 24.45 0.48
CA LYS A 12 7.24 24.62 1.89
C LYS A 12 7.75 23.35 2.55
N GLU A 13 7.16 22.22 2.23
CA GLU A 13 7.57 20.91 2.75
C GLU A 13 8.95 20.51 2.22
N MET A 14 9.24 20.79 0.96
CA MET A 14 10.55 20.54 0.37
C MET A 14 11.63 21.40 1.03
N GLU A 15 11.39 22.69 1.20
CA GLU A 15 12.29 23.60 1.87
C GLU A 15 12.58 23.16 3.31
N TYR A 16 11.52 22.79 4.05
CA TYR A 16 11.63 22.28 5.39
C TYR A 16 12.47 20.99 5.47
N ALA A 17 12.23 20.04 4.59
CA ALA A 17 12.94 18.77 4.59
C ALA A 17 14.41 18.91 4.21
N LEU A 18 14.73 19.78 3.24
CA LEU A 18 16.13 20.08 2.87
C LEU A 18 16.88 20.74 4.02
N LYS A 19 16.28 21.71 4.71
CA LYS A 19 16.85 22.33 5.89
C LYS A 19 17.11 21.31 7.00
N ARG A 20 16.19 20.38 7.20
CA ARG A 20 16.33 19.34 8.23
C ARG A 20 17.44 18.34 7.92
N VAL A 21 17.60 17.93 6.67
CA VAL A 21 18.74 17.10 6.26
C VAL A 21 20.07 17.79 6.52
N GLU A 22 20.14 19.10 6.31
CA GLU A 22 21.31 19.90 6.58
C GLU A 22 21.58 20.03 8.09
N ASP A 23 20.56 20.27 8.90
CA ASP A 23 20.63 20.31 10.36
C ASP A 23 21.10 18.98 10.96
N ILE A 24 20.59 17.85 10.46
CA ILE A 24 21.03 16.51 10.87
C ILE A 24 22.49 16.26 10.49
N LYS A 25 22.92 16.62 9.28
CA LYS A 25 24.32 16.48 8.85
C LYS A 25 25.28 17.31 9.69
N ASN A 26 24.83 18.48 10.18
CA ASN A 26 25.63 19.41 10.96
C ASN A 26 25.51 19.20 12.47
N SER A 27 24.58 18.36 12.94
CA SER A 27 24.38 18.06 14.36
C SER A 27 25.51 17.22 14.92
N LYS A 28 26.05 17.61 16.07
CA LYS A 28 26.99 16.81 16.87
C LYS A 28 26.27 15.83 17.80
N ASP A 29 24.94 15.93 17.92
CA ASP A 29 24.14 15.05 18.76
C ASP A 29 23.80 13.77 18.04
N LYS A 30 24.14 12.64 18.68
CA LYS A 30 23.90 11.29 18.20
C LYS A 30 22.40 10.92 18.18
N TYR A 31 21.57 11.71 18.88
CA TYR A 31 20.12 11.54 18.97
C TYR A 31 19.43 12.87 18.68
N VAL A 32 19.09 13.10 17.42
CA VAL A 32 18.22 14.23 17.06
C VAL A 32 16.78 13.81 17.39
N LEU A 33 16.22 14.38 18.45
CA LEU A 33 14.79 14.23 18.71
C LEU A 33 14.02 14.85 17.54
N TYR A 34 13.14 14.06 16.93
CA TYR A 34 12.25 14.50 15.84
C TYR A 34 11.21 15.47 16.41
N ARG A 35 11.59 16.71 16.69
CA ARG A 35 10.68 17.74 17.22
C ARG A 35 9.79 18.36 16.15
N ASP A 36 10.27 18.33 14.90
CA ASP A 36 9.58 18.92 13.76
C ASP A 36 9.31 17.83 12.74
N ILE A 37 8.06 17.46 12.57
CA ILE A 37 7.62 16.42 11.67
C ILE A 37 7.16 17.06 10.38
N ARG A 38 7.57 16.48 9.25
CA ARG A 38 7.06 16.88 7.94
C ARG A 38 5.54 16.63 7.90
N PRO A 39 4.73 17.68 7.66
CA PRO A 39 3.30 17.47 7.55
C PRO A 39 2.98 16.59 6.33
N ILE A 40 2.14 15.59 6.53
CA ILE A 40 1.59 14.74 5.48
C ILE A 40 0.08 14.84 5.49
N THR A 41 -0.55 14.88 4.32
CA THR A 41 -2.01 14.94 4.20
C THR A 41 -2.64 13.56 4.17
N ASP A 42 -1.93 12.62 3.55
CA ASP A 42 -2.34 11.24 3.32
C ASP A 42 -1.13 10.39 2.91
N LEU A 43 -1.32 9.07 2.75
CA LEU A 43 -0.23 8.16 2.40
C LEU A 43 0.32 8.36 0.98
N LYS A 44 -0.51 8.81 0.03
CA LYS A 44 -0.03 9.12 -1.33
C LYS A 44 0.93 10.29 -1.30
N HIS A 45 0.54 11.38 -0.64
CA HIS A 45 1.40 12.54 -0.42
C HIS A 45 2.70 12.16 0.28
N MET A 46 2.63 11.30 1.31
CA MET A 46 3.83 10.79 2.00
C MET A 46 4.76 10.07 1.02
N MET A 47 4.25 9.18 0.17
CA MET A 47 5.06 8.41 -0.78
C MET A 47 5.65 9.29 -1.89
N GLU A 48 4.86 10.21 -2.43
CA GLU A 48 5.30 11.15 -3.47
C GLU A 48 6.45 12.00 -2.96
N THR A 49 6.25 12.67 -1.82
CA THR A 49 7.28 13.54 -1.24
C THR A 49 8.49 12.76 -0.72
N SER A 50 8.31 11.53 -0.24
CA SER A 50 9.46 10.68 0.14
C SER A 50 10.30 10.28 -1.07
N ALA A 51 9.68 9.97 -2.21
CA ALA A 51 10.40 9.66 -3.44
C ALA A 51 11.11 10.91 -4.04
N GLU A 52 10.53 12.09 -3.87
CA GLU A 52 11.16 13.36 -4.26
C GLU A 52 12.38 13.68 -3.38
N LEU A 53 12.27 13.52 -2.06
CA LEU A 53 13.30 13.89 -1.09
C LEU A 53 14.43 12.87 -0.96
N TYR A 54 14.08 11.58 -1.01
CA TYR A 54 15.00 10.48 -0.69
C TYR A 54 15.13 9.50 -1.85
N GLY A 55 14.79 9.91 -3.06
CA GLY A 55 14.58 9.04 -4.21
C GLY A 55 15.64 7.98 -4.44
N ASP A 56 16.91 8.33 -4.34
CA ASP A 56 18.04 7.43 -4.56
C ASP A 56 18.46 6.65 -3.29
N ASN A 57 17.88 6.96 -2.13
CA ASN A 57 18.12 6.20 -0.91
C ASN A 57 17.36 4.87 -0.94
N ILE A 58 17.89 3.87 -0.24
CA ILE A 58 17.25 2.57 -0.11
C ILE A 58 16.05 2.67 0.83
N ALA A 59 14.87 2.31 0.33
CA ALA A 59 13.64 2.21 1.09
C ALA A 59 13.43 0.79 1.65
N PHE A 60 13.81 -0.24 0.88
CA PHE A 60 13.64 -1.64 1.28
C PHE A 60 14.91 -2.45 0.98
N TYR A 61 15.21 -3.40 1.85
CA TYR A 61 16.17 -4.45 1.57
C TYR A 61 15.41 -5.77 1.39
N VAL A 62 15.56 -6.40 0.23
CA VAL A 62 14.91 -7.66 -0.12
C VAL A 62 15.94 -8.75 -0.43
N LYS A 63 15.52 -10.00 -0.34
CA LYS A 63 16.30 -11.15 -0.80
C LYS A 63 15.55 -11.84 -1.92
N ASP A 64 16.18 -11.97 -3.08
CA ASP A 64 15.59 -12.66 -4.23
C ASP A 64 15.50 -14.18 -4.00
N LYS A 65 16.34 -14.71 -3.10
CA LYS A 65 16.35 -16.14 -2.70
C LYS A 65 16.66 -16.27 -1.21
N PRO A 66 16.09 -17.28 -0.51
CA PRO A 66 16.46 -17.59 0.86
C PRO A 66 17.99 -17.79 1.00
N GLY A 67 18.62 -17.12 1.96
CA GLY A 67 20.07 -17.18 2.18
C GLY A 67 20.92 -16.34 1.20
N GLY A 68 20.30 -15.73 0.18
CA GLY A 68 20.98 -14.84 -0.77
C GLY A 68 21.38 -13.48 -0.17
N PRO A 69 22.16 -12.68 -0.91
CA PRO A 69 22.48 -11.32 -0.52
C PRO A 69 21.24 -10.43 -0.50
N TYR A 70 21.29 -9.37 0.28
CA TYR A 70 20.28 -8.32 0.22
C TYR A 70 20.48 -7.45 -1.01
N ARG A 71 19.38 -7.15 -1.70
CA ARG A 71 19.28 -6.13 -2.75
C ARG A 71 18.49 -4.94 -2.21
N GLY A 72 19.02 -3.74 -2.43
CA GLY A 72 18.29 -2.51 -2.09
C GLY A 72 17.25 -2.18 -3.16
N ILE A 73 16.11 -1.65 -2.73
CA ILE A 73 15.10 -1.02 -3.57
C ILE A 73 14.99 0.43 -3.10
N THR A 74 15.15 1.38 -3.98
CA THR A 74 15.11 2.80 -3.68
C THR A 74 13.67 3.31 -3.47
N TYR A 75 13.52 4.51 -2.89
CA TYR A 75 12.20 5.17 -2.79
C TYR A 75 11.58 5.43 -4.17
N LYS A 76 12.37 5.78 -5.18
CA LYS A 76 11.90 5.95 -6.56
C LYS A 76 11.37 4.65 -7.16
N GLU A 77 12.11 3.55 -6.99
CA GLU A 77 11.68 2.24 -7.48
C GLU A 77 10.41 1.77 -6.77
N ALA A 78 10.35 1.90 -5.44
CA ALA A 78 9.17 1.54 -4.67
C ALA A 78 7.93 2.36 -5.07
N LYS A 79 8.10 3.67 -5.30
CA LYS A 79 7.03 4.53 -5.82
C LYS A 79 6.60 4.11 -7.22
N ALA A 80 7.54 3.82 -8.12
CA ALA A 80 7.22 3.39 -9.47
C ALA A 80 6.43 2.06 -9.49
N ASP A 81 6.79 1.11 -8.64
CA ASP A 81 6.05 -0.15 -8.52
C ASP A 81 4.66 0.06 -7.89
N MET A 82 4.52 0.95 -6.90
CA MET A 82 3.24 1.36 -6.35
C MET A 82 2.33 1.98 -7.41
N ASP A 83 2.85 2.94 -8.18
CA ASP A 83 2.13 3.63 -9.25
C ASP A 83 1.66 2.63 -10.33
N ALA A 84 2.54 1.72 -10.72
CA ALA A 84 2.25 0.70 -11.70
C ALA A 84 1.19 -0.27 -11.24
N LEU A 85 1.32 -0.83 -10.04
CA LEU A 85 0.34 -1.76 -9.49
C LEU A 85 -1.02 -1.08 -9.32
N GLY A 86 -1.06 0.15 -8.77
CA GLY A 86 -2.30 0.91 -8.62
C GLY A 86 -2.99 1.18 -9.95
N THR A 87 -2.22 1.56 -10.98
CA THR A 87 -2.74 1.76 -12.34
C THR A 87 -3.32 0.46 -12.92
N ALA A 88 -2.63 -0.67 -12.74
CA ALA A 88 -3.12 -1.97 -13.19
C ALA A 88 -4.43 -2.36 -12.47
N LEU A 89 -4.48 -2.24 -11.15
CA LEU A 89 -5.67 -2.55 -10.36
C LEU A 89 -6.89 -1.68 -10.77
N ILE A 90 -6.68 -0.40 -11.04
CA ILE A 90 -7.73 0.48 -11.56
C ILE A 90 -8.20 0.00 -12.94
N SER A 91 -7.28 -0.34 -13.84
CA SER A 91 -7.63 -0.84 -15.17
C SER A 91 -8.40 -2.19 -15.15
N MET A 92 -8.22 -2.98 -14.08
CA MET A 92 -9.02 -4.18 -13.81
C MET A 92 -10.43 -3.87 -13.25
N GLY A 93 -10.80 -2.59 -13.10
CA GLY A 93 -12.09 -2.16 -12.57
C GLY A 93 -12.20 -2.18 -11.05
N LEU A 94 -11.06 -2.08 -10.36
CA LEU A 94 -11.00 -2.13 -8.90
C LEU A 94 -10.97 -0.74 -8.23
N LYS A 95 -11.18 0.35 -8.99
CA LYS A 95 -11.27 1.69 -8.41
C LYS A 95 -12.40 1.80 -7.39
N GLY A 96 -12.08 2.26 -6.19
CA GLY A 96 -13.00 2.39 -5.07
C GLY A 96 -13.44 1.06 -4.44
N LYS A 97 -12.87 -0.07 -4.87
CA LYS A 97 -13.22 -1.39 -4.36
C LYS A 97 -12.41 -1.76 -3.12
N ARG A 98 -12.90 -2.77 -2.40
CA ARG A 98 -12.21 -3.34 -1.26
C ARG A 98 -11.29 -4.46 -1.72
N ILE A 99 -10.02 -4.34 -1.36
CA ILE A 99 -8.95 -5.25 -1.77
C ILE A 99 -8.32 -5.82 -0.51
N ALA A 100 -8.48 -7.13 -0.30
CA ALA A 100 -7.86 -7.83 0.81
C ALA A 100 -6.39 -8.14 0.50
N ILE A 101 -5.55 -8.16 1.55
CA ILE A 101 -4.14 -8.54 1.44
C ILE A 101 -3.79 -9.50 2.57
N VAL A 102 -3.20 -10.65 2.25
CA VAL A 102 -2.69 -11.61 3.23
C VAL A 102 -1.39 -12.25 2.75
N ALA A 103 -0.30 -11.99 3.44
CA ALA A 103 1.00 -12.59 3.20
C ALA A 103 1.92 -12.41 4.41
N GLU A 104 3.10 -13.02 4.36
CA GLU A 104 4.21 -12.72 5.23
C GLU A 104 4.71 -11.29 5.01
N ASN A 105 5.51 -10.77 5.96
CA ASN A 105 6.16 -9.47 5.82
C ASN A 105 7.13 -9.52 4.64
N ARG A 106 6.77 -8.84 3.54
CA ARG A 106 7.54 -8.82 2.29
C ARG A 106 7.27 -7.54 1.49
N TYR A 107 8.14 -7.27 0.52
CA TYR A 107 8.07 -6.08 -0.31
C TYR A 107 6.73 -5.96 -1.04
N GLU A 108 6.27 -7.03 -1.66
CA GLU A 108 5.02 -7.05 -2.43
C GLU A 108 3.80 -6.74 -1.56
N TRP A 109 3.82 -7.15 -0.28
CA TRP A 109 2.77 -6.79 0.66
C TRP A 109 2.72 -5.28 0.89
N ALA A 110 3.89 -4.66 1.15
CA ALA A 110 3.98 -3.23 1.41
C ALA A 110 3.57 -2.40 0.18
N ILE A 111 4.03 -2.77 -1.01
CA ILE A 111 3.67 -2.09 -2.25
C ILE A 111 2.18 -2.28 -2.58
N SER A 112 1.63 -3.48 -2.37
CA SER A 112 0.19 -3.71 -2.56
C SER A 112 -0.66 -2.86 -1.63
N TYR A 113 -0.29 -2.78 -0.35
CA TYR A 113 -0.97 -1.92 0.62
C TYR A 113 -0.97 -0.46 0.16
N LEU A 114 0.21 0.07 -0.19
CA LEU A 114 0.35 1.44 -0.67
C LEU A 114 -0.40 1.68 -1.99
N ALA A 115 -0.30 0.77 -2.97
CA ALA A 115 -1.02 0.88 -4.23
C ALA A 115 -2.54 0.97 -4.01
N VAL A 116 -3.08 0.22 -3.05
CA VAL A 116 -4.50 0.27 -2.76
C VAL A 116 -4.89 1.59 -2.11
N VAL A 117 -4.23 1.99 -1.01
CA VAL A 117 -4.63 3.19 -0.26
C VAL A 117 -4.26 4.51 -0.96
N CYS A 118 -3.27 4.51 -1.84
CA CYS A 118 -2.81 5.74 -2.51
C CYS A 118 -3.61 6.09 -3.78
N GLY A 119 -4.76 5.45 -4.02
CA GLY A 119 -5.64 5.88 -5.12
C GLY A 119 -6.46 4.77 -5.79
N THR A 120 -6.25 3.49 -5.45
CA THR A 120 -7.07 2.40 -6.02
C THR A 120 -8.38 2.23 -5.26
N GLY A 121 -8.33 2.08 -3.91
CA GLY A 121 -9.55 1.77 -3.16
C GLY A 121 -9.31 1.63 -1.67
N ILE A 122 -10.01 0.67 -1.05
CA ILE A 122 -9.97 0.43 0.39
C ILE A 122 -9.20 -0.86 0.65
N VAL A 123 -8.13 -0.77 1.43
CA VAL A 123 -7.33 -1.95 1.79
C VAL A 123 -7.95 -2.68 2.99
N VAL A 124 -7.92 -4.01 2.93
CA VAL A 124 -8.34 -4.91 4.00
C VAL A 124 -7.16 -5.82 4.35
N PRO A 125 -6.23 -5.38 5.20
CA PRO A 125 -5.13 -6.22 5.63
C PRO A 125 -5.65 -7.32 6.56
N LEU A 126 -5.32 -8.57 6.23
CA LEU A 126 -5.71 -9.75 7.00
C LEU A 126 -4.48 -10.37 7.66
N ASP A 127 -4.66 -10.84 8.89
CA ASP A 127 -3.58 -11.49 9.63
C ASP A 127 -3.21 -12.83 8.96
N LYS A 128 -1.92 -13.04 8.75
CA LYS A 128 -1.34 -14.24 8.15
C LYS A 128 -1.48 -15.50 9.01
N GLU A 129 -1.78 -15.37 10.29
CA GLU A 129 -1.96 -16.48 11.23
C GLU A 129 -3.42 -16.98 11.28
N LEU A 130 -4.36 -16.30 10.59
CA LEU A 130 -5.75 -16.71 10.53
C LEU A 130 -5.92 -18.04 9.78
N ARG A 131 -6.86 -18.86 10.25
CA ARG A 131 -7.26 -20.11 9.60
C ARG A 131 -8.15 -19.83 8.40
N ALA A 132 -8.25 -20.79 7.49
CA ALA A 132 -9.03 -20.65 6.26
C ALA A 132 -10.49 -20.18 6.47
N LEU A 133 -11.18 -20.73 7.48
CA LEU A 133 -12.56 -20.33 7.80
C LEU A 133 -12.66 -18.89 8.34
N GLU A 134 -11.68 -18.46 9.13
CA GLU A 134 -11.62 -17.09 9.64
C GLU A 134 -11.35 -16.11 8.50
N LEU A 135 -10.39 -16.43 7.62
CA LEU A 135 -10.12 -15.64 6.41
C LEU A 135 -11.38 -15.50 5.54
N GLU A 136 -12.11 -16.60 5.31
CA GLU A 136 -13.34 -16.59 4.53
C GLU A 136 -14.40 -15.69 5.14
N GLN A 137 -14.58 -15.75 6.47
CA GLN A 137 -15.53 -14.90 7.17
C GLN A 137 -15.17 -13.42 6.99
N LEU A 138 -13.90 -13.05 7.20
CA LEU A 138 -13.47 -11.65 7.05
C LEU A 138 -13.57 -11.14 5.62
N ILE A 139 -13.31 -12.01 4.62
CA ILE A 139 -13.50 -11.68 3.20
C ILE A 139 -14.97 -11.46 2.88
N LYS A 140 -15.88 -12.28 3.42
CA LYS A 140 -17.33 -12.08 3.29
C LYS A 140 -17.78 -10.77 3.94
N GLU A 141 -17.37 -10.52 5.18
CA GLU A 141 -17.74 -9.32 5.94
C GLU A 141 -17.16 -8.04 5.31
N SER A 142 -15.92 -8.09 4.84
CA SER A 142 -15.32 -6.95 4.14
C SER A 142 -15.88 -6.71 2.75
N GLU A 143 -16.56 -7.70 2.16
CA GLU A 143 -17.03 -7.67 0.77
C GLU A 143 -15.89 -7.38 -0.23
N ALA A 144 -14.68 -7.88 0.03
CA ALA A 144 -13.54 -7.69 -0.86
C ALA A 144 -13.79 -8.30 -2.25
N GLU A 145 -13.49 -7.55 -3.30
CA GLU A 145 -13.63 -8.00 -4.70
C GLU A 145 -12.31 -8.57 -5.27
N CYS A 146 -11.18 -8.25 -4.62
CA CYS A 146 -9.86 -8.74 -4.97
C CYS A 146 -9.13 -9.18 -3.70
N ILE A 147 -8.29 -10.20 -3.82
CA ILE A 147 -7.33 -10.56 -2.78
C ILE A 147 -5.94 -10.72 -3.36
N ILE A 148 -4.93 -10.13 -2.69
CA ILE A 148 -3.52 -10.22 -3.01
C ILE A 148 -2.85 -11.05 -1.92
N TYR A 149 -2.16 -12.15 -2.28
CA TYR A 149 -1.74 -13.15 -1.30
C TYR A 149 -0.43 -13.87 -1.67
N SER A 150 0.20 -14.52 -0.68
CA SER A 150 1.31 -15.46 -0.92
C SER A 150 0.79 -16.86 -1.26
N SER A 151 1.53 -17.61 -2.06
CA SER A 151 1.12 -18.91 -2.66
C SER A 151 0.56 -19.95 -1.68
N LYS A 152 0.95 -19.89 -0.40
CA LYS A 152 0.44 -20.86 0.61
C LYS A 152 -1.08 -20.80 0.80
N TYR A 153 -1.71 -19.67 0.42
CA TYR A 153 -3.16 -19.50 0.54
C TYR A 153 -3.94 -19.82 -0.75
N GLU A 154 -3.25 -20.05 -1.86
CA GLU A 154 -3.89 -20.23 -3.17
C GLU A 154 -4.98 -21.31 -3.18
N PRO A 155 -4.76 -22.51 -2.59
CA PRO A 155 -5.81 -23.55 -2.59
C PRO A 155 -7.11 -23.08 -1.92
N TYR A 156 -7.02 -22.33 -0.82
CA TYR A 156 -8.18 -21.81 -0.09
C TYR A 156 -8.96 -20.79 -0.90
N PHE A 157 -8.26 -19.87 -1.59
CA PHE A 157 -8.93 -18.83 -2.35
C PHE A 157 -9.50 -19.31 -3.66
N LEU A 158 -8.87 -20.30 -4.30
CA LEU A 158 -9.45 -20.97 -5.46
C LEU A 158 -10.75 -21.69 -5.09
N GLU A 159 -10.76 -22.44 -4.00
CA GLU A 159 -11.95 -23.12 -3.50
C GLU A 159 -13.05 -22.13 -3.11
N MET A 160 -12.71 -21.09 -2.35
CA MET A 160 -13.63 -20.03 -1.92
C MET A 160 -14.30 -19.35 -3.11
N ARG A 161 -13.52 -19.00 -4.15
CA ARG A 161 -14.05 -18.40 -5.37
C ARG A 161 -14.95 -19.38 -6.14
N ALA A 162 -14.57 -20.66 -6.21
CA ALA A 162 -15.36 -21.69 -6.90
C ALA A 162 -16.74 -21.90 -6.24
N ARG A 163 -16.84 -21.76 -4.91
CA ARG A 163 -18.13 -21.83 -4.21
C ARG A 163 -19.05 -20.62 -4.51
N GLY A 164 -18.49 -19.49 -4.93
CA GLY A 164 -19.28 -18.31 -5.29
C GLY A 164 -20.01 -17.62 -4.13
N GLU A 165 -19.59 -17.88 -2.91
CA GLU A 165 -20.22 -17.32 -1.70
C GLU A 165 -19.64 -15.97 -1.25
N THR A 166 -18.63 -15.45 -1.95
CA THR A 166 -17.97 -14.17 -1.71
C THR A 166 -18.07 -13.26 -2.93
N LYS A 167 -17.70 -11.98 -2.76
CA LYS A 167 -17.58 -11.04 -3.88
C LYS A 167 -16.25 -11.11 -4.61
N LEU A 168 -15.36 -12.07 -4.26
CA LEU A 168 -14.04 -12.21 -4.87
C LEU A 168 -14.12 -12.50 -6.37
N ARG A 169 -13.62 -11.57 -7.15
CA ARG A 169 -13.50 -11.67 -8.61
C ARG A 169 -12.06 -11.96 -9.04
N TYR A 170 -11.12 -11.34 -8.36
CA TYR A 170 -9.70 -11.37 -8.71
C TYR A 170 -8.86 -11.99 -7.61
N LEU A 171 -8.02 -12.93 -7.99
CA LEU A 171 -6.99 -13.55 -7.16
C LEU A 171 -5.63 -13.13 -7.70
N VAL A 172 -4.80 -12.48 -6.88
CA VAL A 172 -3.47 -11.99 -7.26
C VAL A 172 -2.43 -12.64 -6.36
N ASN A 173 -1.59 -13.48 -6.93
CA ASN A 173 -0.56 -14.23 -6.21
C ASN A 173 0.79 -13.53 -6.32
N MET A 174 1.43 -13.26 -5.17
CA MET A 174 2.72 -12.57 -5.07
C MET A 174 3.92 -13.41 -5.52
N ASP A 175 3.77 -14.74 -5.51
CA ASP A 175 4.87 -15.68 -5.82
C ASP A 175 4.77 -16.28 -7.23
N LYS A 176 3.64 -16.08 -7.90
CA LYS A 176 3.38 -16.63 -9.21
C LYS A 176 4.18 -15.86 -10.27
N GLU A 177 4.92 -16.58 -11.10
CA GLU A 177 5.72 -15.99 -12.18
C GLU A 177 4.83 -15.51 -13.33
N ILE A 178 3.85 -16.32 -13.74
CA ILE A 178 2.98 -16.12 -14.90
C ILE A 178 1.53 -16.31 -14.48
N SER A 179 0.65 -15.41 -14.90
CA SER A 179 -0.80 -15.52 -14.70
C SER A 179 -1.37 -16.72 -15.45
N ASP A 180 -2.48 -17.26 -14.94
CA ASP A 180 -3.30 -18.25 -15.62
C ASP A 180 -4.76 -17.80 -15.67
N GLU A 181 -5.66 -18.70 -16.11
CA GLU A 181 -7.11 -18.41 -16.23
C GLU A 181 -7.76 -18.07 -14.88
N THR A 182 -7.16 -18.45 -13.78
CA THR A 182 -7.72 -18.35 -12.44
C THR A 182 -7.05 -17.31 -11.55
N THR A 183 -5.77 -17.09 -11.72
CA THR A 183 -4.95 -16.31 -10.80
C THR A 183 -3.97 -15.43 -11.56
N PHE A 184 -3.94 -14.16 -11.20
CA PHE A 184 -2.99 -13.19 -11.75
C PHE A 184 -1.65 -13.24 -11.01
N SER A 185 -0.56 -13.07 -11.74
CA SER A 185 0.77 -12.82 -11.17
C SER A 185 0.88 -11.35 -10.74
N TRP A 186 1.26 -11.12 -9.49
CA TRP A 186 1.52 -9.77 -8.97
C TRP A 186 2.57 -9.05 -9.84
N ARG A 187 3.61 -9.76 -10.24
CA ARG A 187 4.68 -9.24 -11.08
C ARG A 187 4.16 -8.82 -12.46
N GLU A 188 3.41 -9.70 -13.13
CA GLU A 188 2.89 -9.39 -14.47
C GLU A 188 1.92 -8.22 -14.47
N ILE A 189 1.01 -8.14 -13.49
CA ILE A 189 0.08 -7.00 -13.43
C ILE A 189 0.82 -5.70 -13.11
N THR A 190 1.90 -5.73 -12.30
CA THR A 190 2.74 -4.57 -12.06
C THR A 190 3.46 -4.12 -13.33
N GLU A 191 4.05 -5.05 -14.09
CA GLU A 191 4.67 -4.71 -15.37
C GLU A 191 3.65 -4.20 -16.41
N ALA A 192 2.45 -4.78 -16.46
CA ALA A 192 1.36 -4.25 -17.28
C ALA A 192 0.99 -2.81 -16.90
N GLY A 193 0.98 -2.51 -15.61
CA GLY A 193 0.77 -1.13 -15.11
C GLY A 193 1.84 -0.16 -15.60
N LYS A 194 3.12 -0.55 -15.63
CA LYS A 194 4.20 0.27 -16.20
C LYS A 194 3.95 0.58 -17.67
N VAL A 195 3.50 -0.42 -18.44
CA VAL A 195 3.15 -0.24 -19.85
C VAL A 195 1.96 0.72 -20.01
N LEU A 196 0.93 0.58 -19.17
CA LEU A 196 -0.22 1.49 -19.19
C LEU A 196 0.18 2.94 -18.90
N ILE A 197 1.04 3.17 -17.91
CA ILE A 197 1.59 4.50 -17.60
C ILE A 197 2.40 5.03 -18.79
N GLY A 198 3.26 4.20 -19.39
CA GLY A 198 4.02 4.56 -20.59
C GLY A 198 3.15 4.96 -21.79
N ASN A 199 1.93 4.39 -21.88
CA ASN A 199 0.92 4.71 -22.88
C ASN A 199 0.03 5.91 -22.50
N GLY A 200 0.35 6.61 -21.42
CA GLY A 200 -0.33 7.85 -21.02
C GLY A 200 -1.47 7.66 -20.02
N ASN A 201 -1.69 6.46 -19.46
CA ASN A 201 -2.67 6.30 -18.39
C ASN A 201 -2.16 7.00 -17.11
N ARG A 202 -2.95 7.93 -16.62
CA ARG A 202 -2.62 8.74 -15.44
C ARG A 202 -3.66 8.65 -14.33
N GLU A 203 -4.64 7.78 -14.46
CA GLU A 203 -5.78 7.75 -13.54
C GLU A 203 -5.36 7.53 -12.08
N PHE A 204 -4.39 6.65 -11.83
CA PHE A 204 -3.83 6.45 -10.49
C PHE A 204 -2.93 7.62 -10.07
N LEU A 205 -2.06 8.08 -10.98
CA LEU A 205 -1.09 9.14 -10.70
C LEU A 205 -1.77 10.46 -10.34
N ASP A 206 -2.89 10.77 -11.01
CA ASP A 206 -3.64 12.01 -10.82
C ASP A 206 -4.80 11.84 -9.80
N ALA A 207 -4.94 10.66 -9.18
CA ALA A 207 -5.98 10.42 -8.18
C ALA A 207 -5.85 11.39 -7.00
N GLN A 208 -6.95 12.06 -6.68
CA GLN A 208 -7.06 12.92 -5.50
C GLN A 208 -7.53 12.09 -4.32
N ILE A 209 -6.88 12.27 -3.17
CA ILE A 209 -7.22 11.58 -1.94
C ILE A 209 -8.09 12.49 -1.07
N GLU A 210 -9.31 12.04 -0.81
CA GLU A 210 -10.20 12.72 0.14
C GLU A 210 -9.84 12.29 1.56
N ARG A 211 -9.41 13.24 2.39
CA ARG A 211 -8.89 13.00 3.73
C ARG A 211 -9.86 12.19 4.62
N ASP A 212 -11.15 12.46 4.54
CA ASP A 212 -12.17 11.83 5.36
C ASP A 212 -12.76 10.56 4.75
N ALA A 213 -12.37 10.22 3.51
CA ALA A 213 -12.78 8.97 2.88
C ALA A 213 -12.16 7.76 3.58
N MET A 214 -12.93 6.68 3.66
CA MET A 214 -12.45 5.40 4.21
C MET A 214 -11.34 4.84 3.35
N SER A 215 -10.21 4.51 3.96
CA SER A 215 -9.02 3.95 3.29
C SER A 215 -8.71 2.52 3.71
N ILE A 216 -9.06 2.15 4.95
CA ILE A 216 -8.68 0.86 5.55
C ILE A 216 -9.86 0.28 6.31
N ILE A 217 -10.02 -1.04 6.23
CA ILE A 217 -10.82 -1.83 7.18
C ILE A 217 -9.87 -2.77 7.91
N LEU A 218 -9.64 -2.50 9.20
CA LEU A 218 -8.76 -3.30 10.04
C LEU A 218 -9.58 -4.17 10.99
N PHE A 219 -9.47 -5.48 10.86
CA PHE A 219 -10.16 -6.40 11.76
C PHE A 219 -9.41 -6.58 13.07
N THR A 220 -10.14 -6.46 14.17
CA THR A 220 -9.64 -6.69 15.53
C THR A 220 -10.39 -7.83 16.18
N SER A 221 -9.71 -8.58 17.08
CA SER A 221 -10.37 -9.58 17.92
C SER A 221 -11.32 -8.86 18.85
N GLY A 222 -12.62 -8.92 18.58
CA GLY A 222 -13.63 -8.34 19.46
C GLY A 222 -13.68 -9.05 20.82
N THR A 223 -13.96 -8.32 21.90
CA THR A 223 -14.16 -8.88 23.25
C THR A 223 -15.29 -9.92 23.32
N THR A 224 -16.14 -9.97 22.30
CA THR A 224 -17.27 -10.91 22.14
C THR A 224 -16.94 -12.13 21.28
N GLY A 225 -15.68 -12.32 20.88
CA GLY A 225 -15.23 -13.42 20.03
C GLY A 225 -15.56 -13.27 18.52
N ILE A 226 -16.30 -12.24 18.15
CA ILE A 226 -16.58 -11.89 16.75
C ILE A 226 -15.63 -10.78 16.35
N ALA A 227 -14.88 -10.97 15.26
CA ALA A 227 -14.00 -9.95 14.73
C ALA A 227 -14.81 -8.71 14.31
N LYS A 228 -14.28 -7.53 14.60
CA LYS A 228 -14.91 -6.25 14.24
C LYS A 228 -14.02 -5.50 13.26
N GLY A 229 -14.57 -5.07 12.13
CA GLY A 229 -13.89 -4.23 11.17
C GLY A 229 -13.88 -2.76 11.60
N VAL A 230 -12.72 -2.27 12.03
CA VAL A 230 -12.51 -0.84 12.31
C VAL A 230 -12.26 -0.13 10.99
N MET A 231 -13.06 0.87 10.70
CA MET A 231 -12.93 1.70 9.49
C MET A 231 -12.09 2.93 9.80
N LEU A 232 -11.01 3.12 9.06
CA LEU A 232 -10.11 4.25 9.22
C LEU A 232 -10.09 5.09 7.94
N SER A 233 -10.11 6.41 8.10
CA SER A 233 -9.95 7.35 7.00
C SER A 233 -8.46 7.59 6.69
N HIS A 234 -8.18 8.21 5.54
CA HIS A 234 -6.84 8.67 5.20
C HIS A 234 -6.29 9.62 6.26
N GLY A 235 -7.15 10.51 6.77
CA GLY A 235 -6.79 11.45 7.82
C GLY A 235 -6.37 10.78 9.13
N ASN A 236 -7.08 9.72 9.56
CA ASN A 236 -6.71 8.99 10.77
C ASN A 236 -5.29 8.43 10.68
N ILE A 237 -4.94 7.84 9.53
CA ILE A 237 -3.60 7.28 9.31
C ILE A 237 -2.54 8.37 9.25
N ALA A 238 -2.82 9.46 8.54
CA ALA A 238 -1.87 10.58 8.43
C ALA A 238 -1.57 11.21 9.80
N GLU A 239 -2.59 11.39 10.64
CA GLU A 239 -2.41 11.94 11.98
C GLU A 239 -1.63 11.01 12.90
N ASP A 240 -1.91 9.69 12.85
CA ASP A 240 -1.17 8.69 13.62
C ASP A 240 0.31 8.67 13.24
N LEU A 241 0.61 8.70 11.92
CA LEU A 241 1.98 8.78 11.42
C LEU A 241 2.70 10.06 11.85
N MET A 242 2.02 11.20 11.91
CA MET A 242 2.60 12.46 12.37
C MET A 242 2.78 12.51 13.89
N ALA A 243 1.91 11.82 14.64
CA ALA A 243 2.00 11.78 16.09
C ALA A 243 3.08 10.79 16.59
N SER A 244 3.26 9.65 15.92
CA SER A 244 4.17 8.58 16.35
C SER A 244 5.62 9.02 16.61
N PRO A 245 6.26 9.88 15.80
CA PRO A 245 7.63 10.34 16.05
C PRO A 245 7.77 11.30 17.23
N THR A 246 6.69 11.80 17.80
CA THR A 246 6.70 12.73 18.95
C THR A 246 6.59 12.03 20.29
N LEU A 247 6.32 10.73 20.30
CA LEU A 247 6.21 9.88 21.49
C LEU A 247 7.56 9.25 21.86
#